data_3fcce67d21b55dd01f08eb99af18acfa
#
_entry.id   3fcce67d21b55dd01f08eb99af18acfa
#
_cell.length_a   1.000
_cell.length_b   1.000
_cell.length_c   1.000
_cell.angle_alpha   90.00
_cell.angle_beta   90.00
_cell.angle_gamma   90.00
#
_symmetry.space_group_name_H-M   'P 1'
#
loop_
_entity.id
_entity.type
_entity.pdbx_description
1 polymer ?
#
loop_
_entity_poly.entity_id
_entity_poly.type
_entity_poly.pdbx_seq_one_letter_code
_entity_poly.pdbx_strand_id
1 'polypeptide(L)'
;MTRKNLFAFSSAVFVALFATSVMAEQSNKGAGDFFNNSPESVAPAFHDAPKQSELPALNYVNQPPMVPHSVKNYQVTKNVNQCLNCHSVEASRITGATRISPTHFADRDGNIGSSSSPRRYFCLQCHISQSEVEPIVPNEFKPMKGYGK
;
A
#
# COMPACT_ATOMS: atom_id res chain seq x y z
N MET A 1 -46.53 -28.50 -46.37
CA MET A 1 -46.46 -27.78 -45.07
C MET A 1 -47.38 -26.57 -45.18
N THR A 2 -48.44 -26.52 -44.41
CA THR A 2 -49.41 -25.43 -44.43
C THR A 2 -48.85 -24.24 -43.65
N ARG A 3 -49.17 -23.02 -44.10
CA ARG A 3 -48.69 -21.74 -43.49
C ARG A 3 -48.98 -21.64 -41.96
N LYS A 4 -49.93 -22.37 -41.43
CA LYS A 4 -50.26 -22.42 -40.00
C LYS A 4 -49.15 -23.04 -39.14
N ASN A 5 -48.37 -23.97 -39.67
CA ASN A 5 -47.30 -24.62 -38.91
C ASN A 5 -46.00 -23.75 -38.84
N LEU A 6 -45.85 -22.82 -39.78
CA LEU A 6 -44.70 -21.93 -39.80
C LEU A 6 -44.79 -20.86 -38.70
N PHE A 7 -45.99 -20.38 -38.38
CA PHE A 7 -46.18 -19.40 -37.30
C PHE A 7 -46.05 -20.02 -35.91
N ALA A 8 -46.42 -21.29 -35.74
CA ALA A 8 -46.27 -21.97 -34.46
C ALA A 8 -44.81 -22.24 -34.10
N PHE A 9 -43.97 -22.52 -35.11
CA PHE A 9 -42.51 -22.69 -34.87
C PHE A 9 -41.78 -21.39 -34.53
N SER A 10 -42.19 -20.27 -35.16
CA SER A 10 -41.62 -18.96 -34.90
C SER A 10 -41.91 -18.48 -33.46
N SER A 11 -43.11 -18.72 -32.94
CA SER A 11 -43.46 -18.30 -31.59
C SER A 11 -42.73 -19.10 -30.51
N ALA A 12 -42.49 -20.41 -30.72
CA ALA A 12 -41.79 -21.26 -29.78
C ALA A 12 -40.27 -20.89 -29.67
N VAL A 13 -39.67 -20.51 -30.79
CA VAL A 13 -38.27 -20.08 -30.81
C VAL A 13 -38.09 -18.71 -30.13
N PHE A 14 -39.04 -17.80 -30.27
CA PHE A 14 -38.97 -16.48 -29.62
C PHE A 14 -39.13 -16.59 -28.10
N VAL A 15 -39.96 -17.46 -27.58
CA VAL A 15 -40.17 -17.68 -26.15
C VAL A 15 -38.94 -18.35 -25.54
N ALA A 16 -38.26 -19.25 -26.25
CA ALA A 16 -37.04 -19.90 -25.77
C ALA A 16 -35.84 -18.92 -25.69
N LEU A 17 -35.76 -17.94 -26.60
CA LEU A 17 -34.68 -16.92 -26.59
C LEU A 17 -34.87 -15.87 -25.48
N PHE A 18 -36.10 -15.59 -25.07
CA PHE A 18 -36.36 -14.69 -23.94
C PHE A 18 -36.17 -15.36 -22.59
N ALA A 19 -36.32 -16.68 -22.47
CA ALA A 19 -36.13 -17.41 -21.22
C ALA A 19 -34.64 -17.53 -20.84
N THR A 20 -33.73 -17.50 -21.82
CA THR A 20 -32.28 -17.58 -21.54
C THR A 20 -31.67 -16.27 -21.06
N SER A 21 -32.23 -15.13 -21.41
CA SER A 21 -31.75 -13.82 -20.96
C SER A 21 -32.10 -13.52 -19.49
N VAL A 22 -33.18 -14.11 -18.95
CA VAL A 22 -33.59 -13.92 -17.55
C VAL A 22 -32.71 -14.74 -16.57
N MET A 23 -32.11 -15.85 -17.02
CA MET A 23 -31.26 -16.68 -16.16
C MET A 23 -29.86 -16.11 -15.95
N ALA A 24 -29.39 -15.21 -16.81
CA ALA A 24 -28.07 -14.61 -16.68
C ALA A 24 -28.04 -13.47 -15.63
N GLU A 25 -29.18 -12.85 -15.35
CA GLU A 25 -29.26 -11.71 -14.41
C GLU A 25 -29.38 -12.14 -12.95
N GLN A 26 -29.82 -13.38 -12.69
CA GLN A 26 -29.92 -13.91 -11.31
C GLN A 26 -28.61 -14.45 -10.73
N SER A 27 -27.58 -14.67 -11.55
CA SER A 27 -26.29 -15.22 -11.07
C SER A 27 -25.40 -14.19 -10.37
N ASN A 28 -25.64 -12.89 -10.54
CA ASN A 28 -24.80 -11.84 -9.97
C ASN A 28 -25.31 -11.23 -8.65
N LYS A 29 -26.52 -11.57 -8.22
CA LYS A 29 -27.06 -11.05 -6.94
C LYS A 29 -26.44 -11.69 -5.70
N GLY A 30 -25.86 -12.87 -5.81
CA GLY A 30 -25.31 -13.59 -4.65
C GLY A 30 -23.91 -13.13 -4.23
N ALA A 31 -23.11 -12.58 -5.12
CA ALA A 31 -21.75 -12.14 -4.79
C ALA A 31 -21.73 -10.76 -4.13
N GLY A 32 -22.63 -9.85 -4.52
CA GLY A 32 -22.68 -8.50 -3.95
C GLY A 32 -23.16 -8.47 -2.50
N ASP A 33 -24.13 -9.32 -2.15
CA ASP A 33 -24.69 -9.34 -0.79
C ASP A 33 -23.73 -9.97 0.24
N PHE A 34 -22.90 -10.91 -0.19
CA PHE A 34 -21.92 -11.54 0.71
C PHE A 34 -20.86 -10.53 1.18
N PHE A 35 -20.41 -9.64 0.30
CA PHE A 35 -19.43 -8.61 0.66
C PHE A 35 -20.03 -7.41 1.40
N ASN A 36 -21.32 -7.12 1.17
CA ASN A 36 -21.99 -5.97 1.80
C ASN A 36 -22.56 -6.26 3.19
N ASN A 37 -22.87 -7.51 3.52
CA ASN A 37 -23.49 -7.89 4.79
C ASN A 37 -22.57 -8.65 5.74
N SER A 38 -21.29 -8.85 5.38
CA SER A 38 -20.32 -9.40 6.31
C SER A 38 -19.95 -8.34 7.36
N PRO A 39 -19.96 -8.65 8.65
CA PRO A 39 -19.45 -7.76 9.69
C PRO A 39 -18.00 -7.34 9.47
N GLU A 40 -17.23 -8.15 8.76
CA GLU A 40 -15.84 -7.89 8.38
C GLU A 40 -15.70 -6.97 7.16
N SER A 41 -16.78 -6.68 6.43
CA SER A 41 -16.75 -5.79 5.25
C SER A 41 -16.74 -4.30 5.60
N VAL A 42 -16.96 -3.94 6.85
CA VAL A 42 -16.80 -2.56 7.32
C VAL A 42 -15.31 -2.26 7.40
N ALA A 43 -14.81 -1.51 6.45
CA ALA A 43 -13.42 -1.06 6.52
C ALA A 43 -13.21 -0.28 7.83
N PRO A 44 -12.14 -0.58 8.59
CA PRO A 44 -11.82 0.18 9.78
C PRO A 44 -11.62 1.65 9.42
N ALA A 45 -11.95 2.54 10.36
CA ALA A 45 -11.74 3.96 10.17
C ALA A 45 -10.28 4.23 9.78
N PHE A 46 -10.09 5.05 8.75
CA PHE A 46 -8.75 5.44 8.33
C PHE A 46 -8.15 6.38 9.38
N HIS A 47 -7.03 5.98 9.95
CA HIS A 47 -6.28 6.79 10.90
C HIS A 47 -5.17 7.54 10.16
N ASP A 48 -5.06 8.84 10.45
CA ASP A 48 -3.95 9.63 9.94
C ASP A 48 -2.60 9.10 10.49
N ALA A 49 -1.56 9.19 9.68
CA ALA A 49 -0.21 8.91 10.16
C ALA A 49 0.19 9.98 11.21
N PRO A 50 0.96 9.63 12.25
CA PRO A 50 1.34 10.55 13.28
C PRO A 50 2.09 11.75 12.70
N LYS A 51 1.81 12.94 13.21
CA LYS A 51 2.56 14.15 12.83
C LYS A 51 3.96 14.13 13.39
N GLN A 52 4.10 13.61 14.60
CA GLN A 52 5.37 13.44 15.30
C GLN A 52 5.19 12.40 16.40
N SER A 53 6.15 11.49 16.52
CA SER A 53 6.17 10.47 17.56
C SER A 53 7.63 10.15 17.93
N GLU A 54 7.84 9.31 18.90
CA GLU A 54 9.12 8.67 19.11
C GLU A 54 9.42 7.69 17.96
N LEU A 55 10.69 7.39 17.72
CA LEU A 55 11.07 6.43 16.71
C LEU A 55 10.51 5.05 17.08
N PRO A 56 9.61 4.46 16.25
CA PRO A 56 9.06 3.14 16.51
C PRO A 56 10.15 2.08 16.61
N ALA A 57 9.94 1.12 17.52
CA ALA A 57 10.85 0.00 17.68
C ALA A 57 10.91 -0.87 16.42
N LEU A 58 12.08 -1.46 16.16
CA LEU A 58 12.22 -2.42 15.05
C LEU A 58 11.45 -3.71 15.34
N ASN A 59 11.00 -4.38 14.29
CA ASN A 59 10.36 -5.70 14.34
C ASN A 59 11.27 -6.83 13.83
N TYR A 60 12.37 -6.49 13.15
CA TYR A 60 13.37 -7.45 12.68
C TYR A 60 14.71 -6.76 12.41
N VAL A 61 15.80 -7.55 12.27
CA VAL A 61 17.20 -7.09 12.31
C VAL A 61 17.52 -6.00 11.29
N ASN A 62 17.19 -6.13 10.06
CA ASN A 62 17.57 -5.17 9.01
C ASN A 62 16.40 -4.30 8.55
N GLN A 63 15.45 -4.07 9.43
CA GLN A 63 14.30 -3.22 9.11
C GLN A 63 14.77 -1.78 8.86
N PRO A 64 14.36 -1.18 7.74
CA PRO A 64 14.48 0.26 7.57
C PRO A 64 13.69 0.97 8.70
N PRO A 65 14.29 1.95 9.38
CA PRO A 65 13.58 2.67 10.43
C PRO A 65 12.24 3.23 9.93
N MET A 66 11.17 3.03 10.67
CA MET A 66 9.88 3.61 10.36
C MET A 66 9.92 5.13 10.54
N VAL A 67 9.11 5.85 9.76
CA VAL A 67 9.08 7.32 9.82
C VAL A 67 8.25 7.76 11.02
N PRO A 68 8.83 8.48 11.99
CA PRO A 68 8.12 8.90 13.21
C PRO A 68 7.33 10.19 13.05
N HIS A 69 7.24 10.75 11.85
CA HIS A 69 6.50 11.97 11.56
C HIS A 69 5.63 11.82 10.30
N SER A 70 4.68 12.72 10.12
CA SER A 70 3.84 12.73 8.93
C SER A 70 4.66 13.02 7.68
N VAL A 71 4.40 12.28 6.62
CA VAL A 71 4.94 12.51 5.26
C VAL A 71 3.86 13.02 4.32
N LYS A 72 2.72 13.44 4.84
CA LYS A 72 1.63 14.01 4.05
C LYS A 72 2.13 15.20 3.25
N ASN A 73 1.88 15.19 1.94
CA ASN A 73 2.32 16.21 0.98
C ASN A 73 3.83 16.22 0.67
N TYR A 74 4.63 15.27 1.20
CA TYR A 74 6.00 15.13 0.77
C TYR A 74 6.08 14.48 -0.61
N GLN A 75 6.85 15.07 -1.49
CA GLN A 75 7.03 14.57 -2.85
C GLN A 75 8.40 13.87 -2.98
N VAL A 76 8.35 12.66 -3.53
CA VAL A 76 9.51 11.92 -3.99
C VAL A 76 9.24 11.52 -5.43
N THR A 77 9.78 12.29 -6.36
CA THR A 77 9.63 12.12 -7.80
C THR A 77 10.99 11.88 -8.43
N LYS A 78 11.05 11.66 -9.73
CA LYS A 78 12.31 11.52 -10.47
C LYS A 78 13.28 12.70 -10.24
N ASN A 79 12.74 13.92 -10.10
CA ASN A 79 13.54 15.15 -10.06
C ASN A 79 13.55 15.82 -8.68
N VAL A 80 12.68 15.40 -7.77
CA VAL A 80 12.52 16.03 -6.46
C VAL A 80 12.42 14.96 -5.39
N ASN A 81 13.21 15.10 -4.33
CA ASN A 81 13.11 14.26 -3.14
C ASN A 81 13.12 15.15 -1.90
N GLN A 82 11.95 15.47 -1.38
CA GLN A 82 11.81 16.37 -0.24
C GLN A 82 12.34 15.80 1.07
N CYS A 83 12.49 14.48 1.20
CA CYS A 83 13.11 13.88 2.37
C CYS A 83 14.56 14.36 2.54
N LEU A 84 15.27 14.52 1.42
CA LEU A 84 16.67 14.98 1.43
C LEU A 84 16.83 16.44 1.84
N ASN A 85 15.78 17.24 1.82
CA ASN A 85 15.83 18.63 2.31
C ASN A 85 16.16 18.70 3.81
N CYS A 86 15.90 17.62 4.56
CA CYS A 86 16.25 17.51 5.97
C CYS A 86 17.26 16.39 6.25
N HIS A 87 17.18 15.27 5.52
CA HIS A 87 17.93 14.05 5.82
C HIS A 87 19.23 13.89 5.01
N SER A 88 19.54 14.77 4.06
CA SER A 88 20.82 14.72 3.35
C SER A 88 22.02 14.92 4.29
N VAL A 89 23.23 14.67 3.79
CA VAL A 89 24.47 14.81 4.57
C VAL A 89 24.64 16.23 5.08
N GLU A 90 24.34 17.22 4.24
CA GLU A 90 24.48 18.64 4.54
C GLU A 90 23.32 19.14 5.40
N ALA A 91 22.08 18.89 4.94
CA ALA A 91 20.90 19.44 5.59
C ALA A 91 20.70 18.88 7.01
N SER A 92 21.04 17.64 7.26
CA SER A 92 20.90 17.02 8.58
C SER A 92 21.67 17.74 9.69
N ARG A 93 22.78 18.38 9.33
CA ARG A 93 23.60 19.17 10.28
C ARG A 93 22.91 20.45 10.74
N ILE A 94 22.02 20.97 9.90
CA ILE A 94 21.29 22.21 10.16
C ILE A 94 19.93 21.91 10.77
N THR A 95 19.24 20.91 10.23
CA THR A 95 17.87 20.56 10.63
C THR A 95 17.79 19.70 11.88
N GLY A 96 18.89 19.04 12.26
CA GLY A 96 18.92 18.04 13.33
C GLY A 96 18.26 16.70 12.97
N ALA A 97 17.76 16.55 11.73
CA ALA A 97 17.20 15.30 11.26
C ALA A 97 18.26 14.21 11.16
N THR A 98 17.86 12.96 11.39
CA THR A 98 18.77 11.81 11.23
C THR A 98 19.31 11.75 9.81
N ARG A 99 20.62 11.82 9.66
CA ARG A 99 21.28 11.71 8.36
C ARG A 99 21.09 10.34 7.74
N ILE A 100 20.89 10.29 6.41
CA ILE A 100 20.88 9.02 5.67
C ILE A 100 22.21 8.27 5.87
N SER A 101 22.13 6.96 6.05
CA SER A 101 23.31 6.13 6.30
C SER A 101 24.17 5.96 5.04
N PRO A 102 25.47 5.66 5.19
CA PRO A 102 26.38 5.42 4.06
C PRO A 102 25.88 4.33 3.09
N THR A 103 25.11 3.37 3.56
CA THR A 103 24.54 2.30 2.73
C THR A 103 23.59 2.81 1.63
N HIS A 104 23.07 4.03 1.77
CA HIS A 104 22.22 4.66 0.75
C HIS A 104 22.99 5.17 -0.46
N PHE A 105 24.31 5.28 -0.34
CA PHE A 105 25.22 5.72 -1.40
C PHE A 105 25.86 4.55 -2.15
N ALA A 106 25.67 3.33 -1.67
CA ALA A 106 26.21 2.13 -2.29
C ALA A 106 25.40 1.72 -3.51
N ASP A 107 26.06 1.48 -4.63
CA ASP A 107 25.49 0.88 -5.82
C ASP A 107 25.27 -0.64 -5.65
N ARG A 108 24.92 -1.33 -6.75
CA ARG A 108 24.70 -2.78 -6.73
C ARG A 108 25.97 -3.57 -6.43
N ASP A 109 27.11 -3.05 -6.85
CA ASP A 109 28.42 -3.69 -6.74
C ASP A 109 29.14 -3.31 -5.44
N GLY A 110 28.48 -2.48 -4.60
CA GLY A 110 29.01 -2.04 -3.31
C GLY A 110 29.87 -0.79 -3.38
N ASN A 111 30.06 -0.17 -4.55
CA ASN A 111 30.82 1.07 -4.67
C ASN A 111 30.03 2.24 -4.08
N ILE A 112 30.70 3.10 -3.33
CA ILE A 112 30.08 4.27 -2.70
C ILE A 112 30.20 5.47 -3.65
N GLY A 113 29.03 6.01 -4.04
CA GLY A 113 28.94 7.21 -4.85
C GLY A 113 28.86 8.49 -4.02
N SER A 114 28.85 9.64 -4.70
CA SER A 114 28.72 10.98 -4.08
C SER A 114 27.25 11.37 -3.82
N SER A 115 26.29 10.67 -4.41
CA SER A 115 24.84 10.88 -4.25
C SER A 115 24.14 9.60 -3.86
N SER A 116 22.91 9.71 -3.39
CA SER A 116 22.10 8.52 -3.09
C SER A 116 21.95 7.63 -4.32
N SER A 117 22.20 6.33 -4.14
CA SER A 117 22.05 5.34 -5.20
C SER A 117 20.61 5.35 -5.73
N PRO A 118 20.38 5.21 -7.06
CA PRO A 118 19.03 5.17 -7.63
C PRO A 118 18.12 4.13 -6.97
N ARG A 119 18.66 2.99 -6.54
CA ARG A 119 17.93 1.94 -5.81
C ARG A 119 17.50 2.35 -4.40
N ARG A 120 17.99 3.45 -3.88
CA ARG A 120 17.73 3.98 -2.53
C ARG A 120 17.10 5.37 -2.56
N TYR A 121 16.75 5.86 -3.75
CA TYR A 121 16.25 7.21 -3.94
C TYR A 121 14.79 7.39 -3.51
N PHE A 122 13.96 6.37 -3.74
CA PHE A 122 12.54 6.42 -3.38
C PHE A 122 12.32 5.97 -1.95
N CYS A 123 12.58 6.88 -1.02
CA CYS A 123 12.62 6.62 0.43
C CYS A 123 11.37 5.91 0.95
N LEU A 124 10.18 6.33 0.52
CA LEU A 124 8.90 5.80 1.00
C LEU A 124 8.60 4.36 0.56
N GLN A 125 9.42 3.77 -0.31
CA GLN A 125 9.31 2.34 -0.62
C GLN A 125 9.85 1.44 0.51
N CYS A 126 10.68 1.99 1.38
CA CYS A 126 11.29 1.26 2.50
C CYS A 126 10.98 1.90 3.86
N HIS A 127 10.88 3.23 3.91
CA HIS A 127 10.60 3.99 5.12
C HIS A 127 9.13 4.39 5.14
N ILE A 128 8.34 3.78 6.02
CA ILE A 128 6.88 3.94 6.07
C ILE A 128 6.51 4.65 7.37
N SER A 129 5.62 5.64 7.27
CA SER A 129 4.98 6.22 8.45
C SER A 129 3.91 5.27 8.98
N GLN A 130 3.69 5.30 10.29
CA GLN A 130 2.71 4.47 10.95
C GLN A 130 1.46 5.28 11.32
N SER A 131 0.30 4.65 11.32
CA SER A 131 -0.92 5.22 11.89
C SER A 131 -0.90 5.09 13.41
N GLU A 132 -1.60 5.99 14.09
CA GLU A 132 -1.78 5.95 15.55
C GLU A 132 -2.84 4.90 15.92
N VAL A 133 -2.45 3.63 15.85
CA VAL A 133 -3.29 2.50 16.23
C VAL A 133 -2.49 1.54 17.09
N GLU A 134 -3.16 0.95 18.08
CA GLU A 134 -2.56 -0.13 18.85
C GLU A 134 -2.40 -1.37 17.96
N PRO A 135 -1.20 -1.96 17.91
CA PRO A 135 -0.98 -3.20 17.16
C PRO A 135 -1.77 -4.35 17.80
N ILE A 136 -2.42 -5.16 16.97
CA ILE A 136 -3.17 -6.35 17.43
C ILE A 136 -2.23 -7.37 18.08
N VAL A 137 -0.99 -7.45 17.60
CA VAL A 137 0.05 -8.32 18.15
C VAL A 137 1.19 -7.45 18.66
N PRO A 138 1.61 -7.61 19.92
CA PRO A 138 2.72 -6.84 20.47
C PRO A 138 4.04 -7.17 19.76
N ASN A 139 4.92 -6.17 19.65
CA ASN A 139 6.27 -6.38 19.14
C ASN A 139 7.16 -6.98 20.24
N GLU A 140 7.57 -8.22 20.06
CA GLU A 140 8.46 -8.94 20.99
C GLU A 140 9.93 -8.94 20.53
N PHE A 141 10.24 -8.30 19.39
CA PHE A 141 11.58 -8.27 18.84
C PHE A 141 12.52 -7.46 19.74
N LYS A 142 13.63 -8.06 20.11
CA LYS A 142 14.71 -7.42 20.86
C LYS A 142 15.98 -7.44 20.03
N PRO A 143 16.43 -6.29 19.52
CA PRO A 143 17.70 -6.24 18.80
C PRO A 143 18.86 -6.62 19.73
N MET A 144 19.96 -7.09 19.14
CA MET A 144 21.18 -7.34 19.89
C MET A 144 21.67 -6.05 20.56
N LYS A 145 22.27 -6.19 21.74
CA LYS A 145 22.82 -5.06 22.50
C LYS A 145 23.76 -4.24 21.63
N GLY A 146 23.49 -2.94 21.53
CA GLY A 146 24.26 -2.01 20.71
C GLY A 146 23.73 -1.77 19.28
N TYR A 147 22.70 -2.51 18.85
CA TYR A 147 22.08 -2.37 17.52
C TYR A 147 20.62 -1.87 17.54
N GLY A 148 20.14 -1.48 18.66
CA GLY A 148 18.83 -0.84 18.81
C GLY A 148 18.90 0.22 19.91
N LYS A 149 18.14 1.28 19.70
CA LYS A 149 17.81 2.23 20.77
C LYS A 149 16.55 1.77 21.47
#